data_3860b462cf460a3569322bab7779a02e
#
_entry.id   3860b462cf460a3569322bab7779a02e
#
_cell.length_a   1.000
_cell.length_b   1.000
_cell.length_c   1.000
_cell.angle_alpha   90.00
_cell.angle_beta   90.00
_cell.angle_gamma   90.00
#
_symmetry.space_group_name_H-M   'P 1'
#
loop_
_entity.id
_entity.type
_entity.pdbx_description
1 polymer ?
#
loop_
_entity_poly.entity_id
_entity_poly.type
_entity_poly.pdbx_seq_one_letter_code
_entity_poly.pdbx_strand_id
1 'polypeptide(L)'
;MKEALTSTGLTLRNRRGITIGLHPLGATWTSCRLPLPDQMREVLLSSRDVVAMLLEGSSYLGASVGRYAGRIAQARFGDNVLDANQPPHILHGGRQGLARQLWTLDSADAHQATFRIFSPAGDQGFPGNLNATAQYRLDDDDSLTIVYSATTDAPTPCNFTNHAYFNLNGGDGDDGLAQVLQIHADRYQPVGTDGIPDAAPRAVEGTGFDFRQPKRLDADFLRDVDQQKVKGYDHSFLLGEAPSDASTGAALQLAAELRSADGRVSLQVHTDQPALHLYTGQYLGGTEKRDGSHYADLAGVALESQFPPDSPSHGRAILLPGQTYRRTTRFDLRF
;
A
#
# COMPACT_ATOMS: atom_id res chain seq x y z
N MET A 1 19.42 20.63 1.15
CA MET A 1 18.31 19.72 1.46
C MET A 1 18.23 18.53 0.50
N LYS A 2 18.36 18.69 -0.85
CA LYS A 2 18.45 17.56 -1.79
C LYS A 2 19.65 16.63 -1.52
N GLU A 3 20.82 17.13 -1.16
CA GLU A 3 22.02 16.32 -0.86
C GLU A 3 21.89 15.41 0.36
N ALA A 4 21.10 15.80 1.36
CA ALA A 4 20.83 14.95 2.54
C ALA A 4 19.78 13.83 2.25
N LEU A 5 19.03 13.95 1.17
CA LEU A 5 18.01 12.97 0.74
C LEU A 5 18.58 11.86 -0.15
N THR A 6 19.82 11.99 -0.63
CA THR A 6 20.54 10.96 -1.41
C THR A 6 21.14 9.86 -0.52
N SER A 7 20.53 9.57 0.64
CA SER A 7 20.95 8.40 1.42
C SER A 7 20.77 7.17 0.54
N THR A 8 21.85 6.44 0.35
CA THR A 8 21.88 5.20 -0.42
C THR A 8 20.82 4.24 0.13
N GLY A 9 19.96 3.72 -0.72
CA GLY A 9 19.03 2.65 -0.37
C GLY A 9 19.78 1.47 0.24
N LEU A 10 19.10 0.68 1.04
CA LEU A 10 19.64 -0.55 1.61
C LEU A 10 19.01 -1.78 0.93
N THR A 11 19.70 -2.92 1.02
CA THR A 11 19.22 -4.17 0.42
C THR A 11 19.21 -5.28 1.46
N LEU A 12 18.05 -5.92 1.63
CA LEU A 12 17.92 -7.17 2.36
C LEU A 12 18.10 -8.35 1.40
N ARG A 13 18.63 -9.45 1.90
CA ARG A 13 18.83 -10.67 1.10
C ARG A 13 18.61 -11.92 1.97
N ASN A 14 17.83 -12.87 1.47
CA ASN A 14 17.70 -14.18 2.08
C ASN A 14 18.67 -15.21 1.44
N ARG A 15 18.75 -16.40 2.05
CA ARG A 15 19.63 -17.49 1.57
C ARG A 15 19.22 -18.06 0.22
N ARG A 16 17.97 -17.90 -0.18
CA ARG A 16 17.46 -18.35 -1.48
C ARG A 16 17.70 -17.36 -2.61
N GLY A 17 18.26 -16.18 -2.31
CA GLY A 17 18.70 -15.20 -3.30
C GLY A 17 17.68 -14.12 -3.61
N ILE A 18 16.52 -14.08 -2.93
CA ILE A 18 15.62 -12.93 -3.00
C ILE A 18 16.37 -11.69 -2.51
N THR A 19 16.18 -10.57 -3.21
CA THR A 19 16.68 -9.28 -2.77
C THR A 19 15.56 -8.25 -2.71
N ILE A 20 15.51 -7.51 -1.60
CA ILE A 20 14.55 -6.44 -1.32
C ILE A 20 15.30 -5.13 -1.21
N GLY A 21 14.99 -4.16 -2.07
CA GLY A 21 15.53 -2.81 -1.99
C GLY A 21 14.62 -1.91 -1.14
N LEU A 22 15.21 -1.12 -0.24
CA LEU A 22 14.50 -0.18 0.62
C LEU A 22 15.15 1.21 0.54
N HIS A 23 14.36 2.27 0.67
CA HIS A 23 14.82 3.65 0.68
C HIS A 23 14.22 4.40 1.89
N PRO A 24 15.00 5.23 2.63
CA PRO A 24 14.50 5.89 3.84
C PRO A 24 13.46 7.00 3.58
N LEU A 25 13.43 7.62 2.40
CA LEU A 25 12.33 8.52 2.06
C LEU A 25 11.05 7.69 1.91
N GLY A 26 10.03 7.98 2.73
CA GLY A 26 8.79 7.22 2.80
C GLY A 26 8.95 5.78 3.32
N ALA A 27 10.10 5.40 3.88
CA ALA A 27 10.43 4.00 4.19
C ALA A 27 10.02 3.08 3.02
N THR A 28 10.44 3.42 1.80
CA THR A 28 9.91 2.88 0.53
C THR A 28 10.51 1.53 0.19
N TRP A 29 9.67 0.58 -0.20
CA TRP A 29 10.05 -0.70 -0.82
C TRP A 29 10.28 -0.48 -2.32
N THR A 30 11.53 -0.42 -2.75
CA THR A 30 11.91 0.01 -4.09
C THR A 30 12.21 -1.11 -5.08
N SER A 31 12.44 -2.34 -4.61
CA SER A 31 12.80 -3.48 -5.46
C SER A 31 12.43 -4.79 -4.79
N CYS A 32 11.97 -5.75 -5.58
CA CYS A 32 11.78 -7.15 -5.20
C CYS A 32 12.25 -8.05 -6.34
N ARG A 33 13.46 -8.60 -6.23
CA ARG A 33 14.06 -9.43 -7.28
C ARG A 33 14.10 -10.88 -6.88
N LEU A 34 13.53 -11.72 -7.73
CA LEU A 34 13.37 -13.14 -7.55
C LEU A 34 14.33 -13.92 -8.46
N PRO A 35 15.12 -14.89 -7.93
CA PRO A 35 16.06 -15.69 -8.70
C PRO A 35 15.35 -16.86 -9.40
N LEU A 36 14.76 -16.62 -10.58
CA LEU A 36 14.21 -17.69 -11.40
C LEU A 36 15.38 -18.53 -12.01
N PRO A 37 15.13 -19.77 -12.47
CA PRO A 37 16.20 -20.63 -12.97
C PRO A 37 17.04 -20.03 -14.13
N ASP A 38 16.45 -19.15 -14.94
CA ASP A 38 17.05 -18.55 -16.14
C ASP A 38 17.37 -17.06 -16.00
N GLN A 39 16.80 -16.36 -15.00
CA GLN A 39 16.98 -14.92 -14.86
C GLN A 39 16.60 -14.41 -13.47
N MET A 40 17.09 -13.24 -13.13
CA MET A 40 16.54 -12.46 -12.02
C MET A 40 15.33 -11.68 -12.51
N ARG A 41 14.16 -11.88 -11.87
CA ARG A 41 12.93 -11.14 -12.20
C ARG A 41 12.64 -10.08 -11.14
N GLU A 42 12.60 -8.82 -11.55
CA GLU A 42 12.03 -7.75 -10.74
C GLU A 42 10.49 -7.82 -10.81
N VAL A 43 9.80 -7.70 -9.68
CA VAL A 43 8.34 -7.83 -9.62
C VAL A 43 7.62 -6.60 -9.08
N LEU A 44 8.38 -5.54 -8.74
CA LEU A 44 7.83 -4.25 -8.33
C LEU A 44 8.07 -3.18 -9.38
N LEU A 45 7.07 -2.31 -9.58
CA LEU A 45 7.28 -1.04 -10.23
C LEU A 45 8.08 -0.11 -9.30
N SER A 46 9.01 0.66 -9.88
CA SER A 46 9.73 1.71 -9.16
C SER A 46 10.36 2.68 -10.16
N SER A 47 10.89 3.78 -9.65
CA SER A 47 11.64 4.77 -10.43
C SER A 47 13.14 4.67 -10.15
N ARG A 48 13.96 5.08 -11.11
CA ARG A 48 15.40 5.26 -10.87
C ARG A 48 15.68 6.40 -9.89
N ASP A 49 14.79 7.40 -9.83
CA ASP A 49 14.85 8.52 -8.89
C ASP A 49 13.63 8.49 -7.95
N VAL A 50 13.77 7.74 -6.85
CA VAL A 50 12.73 7.62 -5.82
C VAL A 50 12.42 8.98 -5.19
N VAL A 51 13.41 9.87 -5.09
CA VAL A 51 13.23 11.20 -4.48
C VAL A 51 12.37 12.08 -5.37
N ALA A 52 12.68 12.18 -6.67
CA ALA A 52 11.86 12.93 -7.62
C ALA A 52 10.45 12.35 -7.71
N MET A 53 10.31 11.02 -7.78
CA MET A 53 9.02 10.34 -7.83
C MET A 53 8.12 10.70 -6.65
N LEU A 54 8.63 10.68 -5.43
CA LEU A 54 7.83 10.93 -4.22
C LEU A 54 7.60 12.41 -3.94
N LEU A 55 8.57 13.28 -4.22
CA LEU A 55 8.47 14.70 -3.89
C LEU A 55 7.84 15.56 -4.99
N GLU A 56 8.05 15.20 -6.25
CA GLU A 56 7.62 15.98 -7.42
C GLU A 56 6.51 15.27 -8.20
N GLY A 57 6.41 13.94 -8.11
CA GLY A 57 5.41 13.12 -8.78
C GLY A 57 4.09 12.95 -8.01
N SER A 58 3.15 12.25 -8.64
CA SER A 58 1.84 11.90 -8.07
C SER A 58 1.73 10.44 -7.62
N SER A 59 2.69 9.60 -7.99
CA SER A 59 2.71 8.18 -7.64
C SER A 59 3.40 7.95 -6.28
N TYR A 60 3.02 6.84 -5.64
CA TYR A 60 3.54 6.43 -4.32
C TYR A 60 4.24 5.08 -4.40
N LEU A 61 4.91 4.75 -5.53
CA LEU A 61 5.48 3.43 -5.79
C LEU A 61 6.29 2.89 -4.59
N GLY A 62 5.74 1.91 -3.90
CA GLY A 62 6.37 1.22 -2.78
C GLY A 62 6.46 2.00 -1.47
N ALA A 63 5.97 3.24 -1.40
CA ALA A 63 6.08 4.06 -0.19
C ALA A 63 5.20 3.55 0.95
N SER A 64 5.66 3.76 2.19
CA SER A 64 4.85 3.62 3.39
C SER A 64 3.94 4.85 3.52
N VAL A 65 2.64 4.63 3.40
CA VAL A 65 1.62 5.68 3.43
C VAL A 65 1.05 5.83 4.84
N GLY A 66 0.92 7.05 5.31
CA GLY A 66 0.39 7.44 6.63
C GLY A 66 0.33 8.99 6.76
N ARG A 67 -0.24 9.58 7.86
CA ARG A 67 -0.84 8.86 9.01
C ARG A 67 -2.06 8.01 8.65
N TYR A 68 -2.78 8.40 7.58
CA TYR A 68 -3.97 7.69 7.12
C TYR A 68 -3.83 7.33 5.64
N ALA A 69 -3.75 6.02 5.35
CA ALA A 69 -3.78 5.48 4.00
C ALA A 69 -5.21 5.56 3.45
N GLY A 70 -5.35 5.95 2.19
CA GLY A 70 -6.64 6.25 1.58
C GLY A 70 -7.13 7.67 1.91
N ARG A 71 -8.43 7.90 1.71
CA ARG A 71 -9.05 9.23 1.84
C ARG A 71 -9.79 9.41 3.17
N ILE A 72 -9.82 10.68 3.66
CA ILE A 72 -10.76 11.14 4.69
C ILE A 72 -11.60 12.25 4.07
N ALA A 73 -12.93 12.08 4.13
CA ALA A 73 -13.90 12.99 3.54
C ALA A 73 -13.78 14.41 4.13
N GLN A 74 -14.00 15.42 3.27
CA GLN A 74 -13.98 16.85 3.62
C GLN A 74 -12.70 17.30 4.34
N ALA A 75 -11.62 16.48 4.30
CA ALA A 75 -10.37 16.72 5.02
C ALA A 75 -10.64 17.15 6.49
N ARG A 76 -11.48 16.39 7.22
CA ARG A 76 -11.85 16.70 8.60
C ARG A 76 -11.77 15.48 9.50
N PHE A 77 -11.33 15.75 10.75
CA PHE A 77 -11.40 14.80 11.85
C PHE A 77 -11.85 15.54 13.13
N GLY A 78 -13.12 15.40 13.49
CA GLY A 78 -13.75 16.25 14.51
C GLY A 78 -13.64 17.73 14.12
N ASP A 79 -13.11 18.55 15.04
CA ASP A 79 -12.88 19.99 14.79
C ASP A 79 -11.58 20.28 14.01
N ASN A 80 -10.73 19.26 13.80
CA ASN A 80 -9.46 19.44 13.10
C ASN A 80 -9.67 19.51 11.59
N VAL A 81 -9.08 20.53 10.96
CA VAL A 81 -9.01 20.69 9.50
C VAL A 81 -7.68 20.09 9.04
N LEU A 82 -7.78 19.08 8.18
CA LEU A 82 -6.63 18.39 7.61
C LEU A 82 -6.20 19.05 6.29
N ASP A 83 -4.98 18.73 5.80
CA ASP A 83 -4.48 19.25 4.52
C ASP A 83 -5.19 18.59 3.33
N ALA A 84 -6.13 19.30 2.72
CA ALA A 84 -6.89 18.86 1.56
C ALA A 84 -6.02 18.83 0.30
N ASN A 85 -5.12 17.86 0.17
CA ASN A 85 -4.28 17.68 -1.01
C ASN A 85 -5.05 17.15 -2.24
N GLN A 86 -6.29 16.69 -2.04
CA GLN A 86 -7.23 16.28 -3.08
C GLN A 86 -8.62 16.89 -2.81
N PRO A 87 -8.76 18.24 -2.91
CA PRO A 87 -9.95 18.94 -2.43
C PRO A 87 -11.26 18.39 -2.97
N PRO A 88 -12.29 18.24 -2.10
CA PRO A 88 -12.34 18.66 -0.70
C PRO A 88 -11.76 17.66 0.29
N HIS A 89 -11.13 16.58 -0.15
CA HIS A 89 -10.66 15.46 0.68
C HIS A 89 -9.15 15.53 0.93
N ILE A 90 -8.71 14.81 1.95
CA ILE A 90 -7.29 14.48 2.14
C ILE A 90 -7.04 13.06 1.64
N LEU A 91 -5.92 12.84 0.96
CA LEU A 91 -5.45 11.55 0.48
C LEU A 91 -4.07 11.26 1.07
N HIS A 92 -3.86 10.02 1.55
CA HIS A 92 -2.57 9.47 1.97
C HIS A 92 -1.80 10.34 2.95
N GLY A 93 -2.53 10.97 3.89
CA GLY A 93 -1.93 11.78 4.95
C GLY A 93 -1.52 13.20 4.55
N GLY A 94 -1.93 13.69 3.37
CA GLY A 94 -1.72 15.09 2.95
C GLY A 94 -0.54 15.30 2.02
N ARG A 95 -0.30 16.58 1.62
CA ARG A 95 0.76 16.97 0.65
C ARG A 95 2.15 16.56 1.10
N GLN A 96 2.41 16.67 2.40
CA GLN A 96 3.66 16.24 3.04
C GLN A 96 3.41 15.06 3.98
N GLY A 97 2.52 14.14 3.57
CA GLY A 97 2.27 12.90 4.32
C GLY A 97 3.55 12.07 4.51
N LEU A 98 3.48 11.04 5.34
CA LEU A 98 4.67 10.28 5.77
C LEU A 98 5.41 9.58 4.62
N ALA A 99 4.75 9.34 3.49
CA ALA A 99 5.37 8.84 2.26
C ALA A 99 6.39 9.82 1.64
N ARG A 100 6.29 11.10 1.95
CA ARG A 100 7.14 12.19 1.44
C ARG A 100 8.10 12.75 2.47
N GLN A 101 8.23 12.07 3.61
CA GLN A 101 9.15 12.46 4.68
C GLN A 101 10.29 11.46 4.79
N LEU A 102 11.45 11.95 5.23
CA LEU A 102 12.61 11.11 5.47
C LEU A 102 12.46 10.39 6.81
N TRP A 103 12.39 9.06 6.77
CA TRP A 103 12.41 8.23 7.96
C TRP A 103 13.86 7.97 8.38
N THR A 104 14.10 7.93 9.68
CA THR A 104 15.40 7.57 10.22
C THR A 104 15.55 6.06 10.25
N LEU A 105 16.64 5.53 9.68
CA LEU A 105 17.00 4.13 9.85
C LEU A 105 17.42 3.91 11.31
N ASP A 106 16.67 3.10 12.04
CA ASP A 106 16.90 2.79 13.45
C ASP A 106 17.83 1.58 13.61
N SER A 107 17.60 0.55 12.81
CA SER A 107 18.45 -0.66 12.75
C SER A 107 18.34 -1.34 11.41
N ALA A 108 19.40 -2.04 10.98
CA ALA A 108 19.39 -2.92 9.83
C ALA A 108 20.44 -4.02 9.95
N ASP A 109 20.10 -5.18 9.37
CA ASP A 109 21.05 -6.26 9.08
C ASP A 109 20.76 -6.85 7.67
N ALA A 110 21.29 -8.03 7.36
CA ALA A 110 21.08 -8.62 6.04
C ALA A 110 19.61 -9.03 5.75
N HIS A 111 18.80 -9.21 6.79
CA HIS A 111 17.46 -9.77 6.70
C HIS A 111 16.35 -8.83 7.13
N GLN A 112 16.66 -7.76 7.86
CA GLN A 112 15.65 -6.85 8.36
C GLN A 112 16.15 -5.41 8.39
N ALA A 113 15.18 -4.46 8.34
CA ALA A 113 15.42 -3.04 8.55
C ALA A 113 14.24 -2.44 9.30
N THR A 114 14.52 -1.54 10.23
CA THR A 114 13.52 -0.77 10.96
C THR A 114 13.73 0.71 10.70
N PHE A 115 12.71 1.38 10.21
CA PHE A 115 12.67 2.83 10.05
C PHE A 115 11.73 3.43 11.11
N ARG A 116 12.04 4.63 11.58
CA ARG A 116 11.21 5.38 12.52
C ARG A 116 10.98 6.79 12.03
N ILE A 117 9.82 7.34 12.39
CA ILE A 117 9.47 8.74 12.13
C ILE A 117 8.71 9.34 13.30
N PHE A 118 8.93 10.62 13.54
CA PHE A 118 8.14 11.45 14.44
C PHE A 118 7.36 12.47 13.61
N SER A 119 6.03 12.47 13.77
CA SER A 119 5.11 13.42 13.13
C SER A 119 4.47 14.26 14.25
N PRO A 120 4.78 15.55 14.36
CA PRO A 120 4.31 16.40 15.47
C PRO A 120 2.80 16.65 15.37
N ALA A 121 2.18 17.04 16.48
CA ALA A 121 0.82 17.53 16.52
C ALA A 121 0.65 18.70 15.53
N GLY A 122 -0.42 18.62 14.71
CA GLY A 122 -0.68 19.60 13.65
C GLY A 122 0.01 19.31 12.30
N ASP A 123 0.86 18.29 12.22
CA ASP A 123 1.41 17.85 10.92
C ASP A 123 0.26 17.44 9.98
N GLN A 124 0.18 18.08 8.82
CA GLN A 124 -0.93 17.98 7.86
C GLN A 124 -2.33 18.19 8.50
N GLY A 125 -2.41 18.88 9.65
CA GLY A 125 -3.62 19.12 10.43
C GLY A 125 -4.01 17.98 11.38
N PHE A 126 -3.30 16.87 11.41
CA PHE A 126 -3.62 15.75 12.30
C PHE A 126 -3.32 16.08 13.76
N PRO A 127 -4.25 15.77 14.72
CA PRO A 127 -4.00 15.98 16.14
C PRO A 127 -3.00 14.96 16.71
N GLY A 128 -2.39 15.32 17.83
CA GLY A 128 -1.46 14.50 18.60
C GLY A 128 -0.08 14.33 17.96
N ASN A 129 0.91 14.14 18.80
CA ASN A 129 2.24 13.70 18.39
C ASN A 129 2.19 12.21 18.07
N LEU A 130 2.73 11.80 16.93
CA LEU A 130 2.76 10.41 16.50
C LEU A 130 4.21 9.94 16.39
N ASN A 131 4.58 8.88 17.12
CA ASN A 131 5.80 8.11 16.89
C ASN A 131 5.44 6.87 16.13
N ALA A 132 6.03 6.65 14.95
CA ALA A 132 5.75 5.49 14.12
C ALA A 132 7.02 4.76 13.68
N THR A 133 6.89 3.44 13.46
CA THR A 133 7.93 2.59 12.90
C THR A 133 7.39 1.76 11.74
N ALA A 134 8.26 1.49 10.77
CA ALA A 134 8.06 0.52 9.69
C ALA A 134 9.20 -0.50 9.76
N GLN A 135 8.88 -1.75 10.06
CA GLN A 135 9.85 -2.85 10.09
C GLN A 135 9.63 -3.74 8.87
N TYR A 136 10.70 -3.99 8.14
CA TYR A 136 10.76 -4.92 7.01
C TYR A 136 11.62 -6.11 7.42
N ARG A 137 11.11 -7.34 7.23
CA ARG A 137 11.84 -8.58 7.52
C ARG A 137 11.66 -9.56 6.37
N LEU A 138 12.77 -9.95 5.76
CA LEU A 138 12.86 -10.97 4.72
C LEU A 138 13.34 -12.28 5.34
N ASP A 139 12.47 -13.28 5.38
CA ASP A 139 12.76 -14.58 5.95
C ASP A 139 13.29 -15.58 4.90
N ASP A 140 13.95 -16.66 5.36
CA ASP A 140 14.49 -17.71 4.48
C ASP A 140 13.40 -18.64 3.89
N ASP A 141 12.14 -18.48 4.31
CA ASP A 141 10.97 -19.14 3.73
C ASP A 141 10.34 -18.36 2.56
N ASP A 142 11.08 -17.37 2.02
CA ASP A 142 10.72 -16.50 0.90
C ASP A 142 9.57 -15.55 1.22
N SER A 143 9.42 -15.16 2.47
CA SER A 143 8.43 -14.17 2.86
C SER A 143 9.06 -12.82 3.23
N LEU A 144 8.42 -11.72 2.80
CA LEU A 144 8.65 -10.38 3.31
C LEU A 144 7.51 -10.01 4.26
N THR A 145 7.84 -9.72 5.51
CA THR A 145 6.88 -9.20 6.50
C THR A 145 7.12 -7.72 6.72
N ILE A 146 6.06 -6.93 6.62
CA ILE A 146 6.05 -5.49 6.95
C ILE A 146 5.19 -5.30 8.19
N VAL A 147 5.76 -4.69 9.23
CA VAL A 147 5.04 -4.36 10.46
C VAL A 147 5.08 -2.85 10.67
N TYR A 148 3.91 -2.23 10.73
CA TYR A 148 3.77 -0.86 11.17
C TYR A 148 3.36 -0.81 12.63
N SER A 149 4.03 0.05 13.43
CA SER A 149 3.65 0.32 14.80
C SER A 149 3.64 1.82 15.04
N ALA A 150 2.69 2.30 15.88
CA ALA A 150 2.64 3.71 16.24
C ALA A 150 2.03 3.92 17.63
N THR A 151 2.42 5.04 18.26
CA THR A 151 1.83 5.57 19.50
C THR A 151 1.53 7.04 19.34
N THR A 152 0.57 7.54 20.12
CA THR A 152 0.16 8.96 20.11
C THR A 152 -0.15 9.47 21.51
N ASP A 153 -0.13 10.79 21.69
CA ASP A 153 -0.52 11.49 22.93
C ASP A 153 -1.92 12.15 22.87
N ALA A 154 -2.57 12.11 21.67
CA ALA A 154 -3.97 12.54 21.52
C ALA A 154 -4.68 11.66 20.47
N PRO A 155 -6.05 11.52 20.51
CA PRO A 155 -6.78 10.76 19.52
C PRO A 155 -6.46 11.24 18.10
N THR A 156 -6.05 10.34 17.21
CA THR A 156 -5.66 10.68 15.84
C THR A 156 -6.02 9.56 14.86
N PRO A 157 -6.43 9.87 13.61
CA PRO A 157 -6.55 8.86 12.57
C PRO A 157 -5.21 8.13 12.35
N CYS A 158 -5.24 6.79 12.33
CA CYS A 158 -4.05 5.98 12.18
C CYS A 158 -4.34 4.75 11.31
N ASN A 159 -3.78 4.72 10.12
CA ASN A 159 -3.95 3.65 9.15
C ASN A 159 -2.71 3.65 8.22
N PHE A 160 -1.84 2.66 8.35
CA PHE A 160 -0.66 2.52 7.54
C PHE A 160 -0.80 1.41 6.52
N THR A 161 -0.24 1.64 5.33
CA THR A 161 -0.06 0.62 4.30
C THR A 161 1.25 0.83 3.54
N ASN A 162 1.72 -0.21 2.84
CA ASN A 162 2.76 -0.08 1.82
C ASN A 162 2.09 -0.03 0.44
N HIS A 163 2.42 0.98 -0.34
CA HIS A 163 1.83 1.21 -1.66
C HIS A 163 2.68 0.57 -2.80
N ALA A 164 3.12 -0.68 -2.59
CA ALA A 164 3.83 -1.44 -3.60
C ALA A 164 2.92 -1.75 -4.79
N TYR A 165 3.44 -1.51 -5.99
CA TYR A 165 2.77 -1.91 -7.23
C TYR A 165 3.46 -3.14 -7.78
N PHE A 166 2.70 -4.21 -7.93
CA PHE A 166 3.18 -5.49 -8.42
C PHE A 166 2.91 -5.66 -9.91
N ASN A 167 3.93 -6.07 -10.66
CA ASN A 167 3.80 -6.72 -11.93
C ASN A 167 4.70 -7.97 -11.93
N LEU A 168 4.10 -9.11 -11.63
CA LEU A 168 4.83 -10.39 -11.51
C LEU A 168 5.32 -10.93 -12.88
N ASN A 169 4.86 -10.33 -13.99
CA ASN A 169 5.39 -10.63 -15.32
C ASN A 169 6.77 -9.98 -15.53
N GLY A 170 7.02 -8.84 -14.82
CA GLY A 170 8.25 -8.07 -14.80
C GLY A 170 7.97 -6.62 -14.43
N GLY A 171 8.64 -6.08 -13.41
CA GLY A 171 8.36 -4.77 -12.81
C GLY A 171 8.57 -3.55 -13.73
N ASP A 172 9.16 -3.72 -14.90
CA ASP A 172 9.32 -2.67 -15.91
C ASP A 172 8.37 -2.88 -17.12
N GLY A 173 7.47 -3.91 -17.07
CA GLY A 173 6.44 -4.15 -18.06
C GLY A 173 5.22 -3.23 -17.93
N ASP A 174 4.33 -3.26 -18.94
CA ASP A 174 3.08 -2.49 -18.97
C ASP A 174 1.85 -3.41 -19.04
N ASP A 175 1.99 -4.69 -18.67
CA ASP A 175 0.98 -5.75 -18.77
C ASP A 175 0.38 -6.14 -17.40
N GLY A 176 0.27 -5.17 -16.50
CA GLY A 176 -0.21 -5.41 -15.12
C GLY A 176 -1.58 -6.08 -15.02
N LEU A 177 -2.49 -5.84 -15.97
CA LEU A 177 -3.80 -6.48 -15.99
C LEU A 177 -3.80 -7.93 -16.51
N ALA A 178 -2.72 -8.39 -17.13
CA ALA A 178 -2.59 -9.78 -17.57
C ALA A 178 -2.40 -10.78 -16.44
N GLN A 179 -2.12 -10.29 -15.24
CA GLN A 179 -1.95 -11.12 -14.04
C GLN A 179 -3.27 -11.76 -13.60
N VAL A 180 -3.18 -12.90 -12.91
CA VAL A 180 -4.32 -13.62 -12.34
C VAL A 180 -4.42 -13.31 -10.86
N LEU A 181 -5.58 -12.80 -10.43
CA LEU A 181 -5.85 -12.40 -9.05
C LEU A 181 -6.96 -13.27 -8.44
N GLN A 182 -6.77 -13.64 -7.17
CA GLN A 182 -7.82 -14.14 -6.28
C GLN A 182 -7.84 -13.27 -5.03
N ILE A 183 -9.03 -12.91 -4.52
CA ILE A 183 -9.23 -12.17 -3.26
C ILE A 183 -10.22 -12.93 -2.39
N HIS A 184 -9.86 -13.18 -1.14
CA HIS A 184 -10.68 -13.92 -0.16
C HIS A 184 -11.64 -12.99 0.57
N ALA A 185 -12.56 -12.37 -0.19
CA ALA A 185 -13.58 -11.47 0.34
C ALA A 185 -14.90 -11.64 -0.41
N ASP A 186 -16.01 -11.62 0.34
CA ASP A 186 -17.36 -11.72 -0.20
C ASP A 186 -18.00 -10.37 -0.49
N ARG A 187 -17.37 -9.27 -0.06
CA ARG A 187 -17.91 -7.91 -0.18
C ARG A 187 -16.81 -6.92 -0.52
N TYR A 188 -17.20 -5.89 -1.29
CA TYR A 188 -16.35 -4.72 -1.54
C TYR A 188 -17.07 -3.43 -1.11
N GLN A 189 -16.30 -2.35 -0.90
CA GLN A 189 -16.80 -1.02 -0.59
C GLN A 189 -16.95 -0.20 -1.88
N PRO A 190 -18.19 0.10 -2.33
CA PRO A 190 -18.42 1.03 -3.43
C PRO A 190 -17.95 2.44 -3.07
N VAL A 191 -17.45 3.16 -4.08
CA VAL A 191 -17.00 4.55 -3.92
C VAL A 191 -17.58 5.44 -5.03
N GLY A 192 -17.69 6.73 -4.74
CA GLY A 192 -18.00 7.76 -5.71
C GLY A 192 -16.82 8.05 -6.63
N THR A 193 -17.02 8.95 -7.58
CA THR A 193 -15.96 9.42 -8.51
C THR A 193 -14.81 10.14 -7.78
N ASP A 194 -15.02 10.53 -6.54
CA ASP A 194 -14.06 11.16 -5.64
C ASP A 194 -13.32 10.15 -4.74
N GLY A 195 -13.64 8.84 -4.85
CA GLY A 195 -13.04 7.77 -4.08
C GLY A 195 -13.48 7.71 -2.61
N ILE A 196 -14.56 8.40 -2.24
CA ILE A 196 -15.21 8.29 -0.92
C ILE A 196 -16.33 7.25 -1.01
N PRO A 197 -16.54 6.42 0.05
CA PRO A 197 -17.66 5.50 0.10
C PRO A 197 -19.01 6.19 -0.14
N ASP A 198 -19.76 5.75 -1.16
CA ASP A 198 -21.04 6.34 -1.56
C ASP A 198 -22.23 5.42 -1.30
N ALA A 199 -21.99 4.20 -0.86
CA ALA A 199 -23.02 3.21 -0.49
C ALA A 199 -22.48 2.24 0.56
N ALA A 200 -23.40 1.45 1.15
CA ALA A 200 -23.03 0.31 2.00
C ALA A 200 -22.24 -0.73 1.19
N PRO A 201 -21.37 -1.52 1.85
CA PRO A 201 -20.64 -2.61 1.20
C PRO A 201 -21.57 -3.56 0.43
N ARG A 202 -21.17 -3.94 -0.79
CA ARG A 202 -21.91 -4.83 -1.69
C ARG A 202 -21.27 -6.20 -1.77
N ALA A 203 -22.09 -7.24 -2.03
CA ALA A 203 -21.60 -8.56 -2.38
C ALA A 203 -20.82 -8.53 -3.71
N VAL A 204 -19.74 -9.30 -3.79
CA VAL A 204 -18.96 -9.43 -5.03
C VAL A 204 -19.64 -10.36 -6.05
N GLU A 205 -20.51 -11.27 -5.59
CA GLU A 205 -21.17 -12.28 -6.40
C GLU A 205 -21.89 -11.71 -7.61
N GLY A 206 -21.62 -12.27 -8.79
CA GLY A 206 -22.22 -11.86 -10.05
C GLY A 206 -21.72 -10.53 -10.62
N THR A 207 -20.71 -9.90 -10.00
CA THR A 207 -20.11 -8.65 -10.42
C THR A 207 -18.70 -8.84 -10.99
N GLY A 208 -18.14 -7.81 -11.61
CA GLY A 208 -16.73 -7.78 -12.02
C GLY A 208 -15.75 -7.78 -10.84
N PHE A 209 -16.24 -7.53 -9.61
CA PHE A 209 -15.46 -7.61 -8.36
C PHE A 209 -15.36 -9.04 -7.80
N ASP A 210 -15.99 -10.05 -8.42
CA ASP A 210 -15.92 -11.42 -7.90
C ASP A 210 -14.56 -12.07 -8.25
N PHE A 211 -13.61 -11.90 -7.33
CA PHE A 211 -12.28 -12.53 -7.35
C PHE A 211 -12.18 -13.72 -6.37
N ARG A 212 -13.29 -14.28 -5.89
CA ARG A 212 -13.28 -15.45 -4.99
C ARG A 212 -12.69 -16.69 -5.67
N GLN A 213 -12.76 -16.75 -6.99
CA GLN A 213 -12.02 -17.70 -7.81
C GLN A 213 -10.95 -16.96 -8.62
N PRO A 214 -9.78 -17.58 -8.86
CA PRO A 214 -8.72 -16.96 -9.64
C PRO A 214 -9.21 -16.55 -11.03
N LYS A 215 -9.03 -15.29 -11.41
CA LYS A 215 -9.29 -14.79 -12.77
C LYS A 215 -8.30 -13.70 -13.16
N ARG A 216 -8.10 -13.50 -14.45
CA ARG A 216 -7.30 -12.38 -14.96
C ARG A 216 -7.96 -11.06 -14.59
N LEU A 217 -7.13 -10.06 -14.27
CA LEU A 217 -7.61 -8.73 -13.91
C LEU A 217 -8.36 -8.03 -15.04
N ASP A 218 -8.02 -8.34 -16.30
CA ASP A 218 -8.68 -7.77 -17.49
C ASP A 218 -10.01 -8.47 -17.86
N ALA A 219 -10.34 -9.63 -17.26
CA ALA A 219 -11.50 -10.43 -17.66
C ALA A 219 -12.85 -9.70 -17.53
N ASP A 220 -13.01 -8.91 -16.46
CA ASP A 220 -14.22 -8.11 -16.19
C ASP A 220 -13.89 -6.63 -15.97
N PHE A 221 -12.79 -6.16 -16.54
CA PHE A 221 -12.31 -4.78 -16.34
C PHE A 221 -13.28 -3.77 -16.96
N LEU A 222 -13.67 -2.77 -16.18
CA LEU A 222 -14.65 -1.72 -16.52
C LEU A 222 -16.05 -2.25 -16.86
N ARG A 223 -16.37 -3.49 -16.46
CA ARG A 223 -17.69 -4.07 -16.65
C ARG A 223 -18.78 -3.39 -15.81
N ASP A 224 -18.45 -3.08 -14.55
CA ASP A 224 -19.41 -2.52 -13.61
C ASP A 224 -19.30 -0.99 -13.51
N VAL A 225 -20.43 -0.35 -13.19
CA VAL A 225 -20.52 1.10 -13.02
C VAL A 225 -19.54 1.59 -11.94
N ASP A 226 -19.35 0.84 -10.85
CA ASP A 226 -18.43 1.23 -9.78
C ASP A 226 -16.97 1.25 -10.25
N GLN A 227 -16.56 0.32 -11.12
CA GLN A 227 -15.25 0.37 -11.78
C GLN A 227 -15.13 1.58 -12.73
N GLN A 228 -16.20 1.86 -13.50
CA GLN A 228 -16.21 2.97 -14.48
C GLN A 228 -16.08 4.33 -13.80
N LYS A 229 -16.67 4.53 -12.60
CA LYS A 229 -16.58 5.76 -11.81
C LYS A 229 -15.12 6.17 -11.54
N VAL A 230 -14.25 5.18 -11.29
CA VAL A 230 -12.83 5.38 -10.93
C VAL A 230 -11.86 4.86 -12.00
N LYS A 231 -12.36 4.52 -13.20
CA LYS A 231 -11.59 4.07 -14.38
C LYS A 231 -10.78 2.79 -14.15
N GLY A 232 -11.25 1.91 -13.28
CA GLY A 232 -10.58 0.66 -12.94
C GLY A 232 -11.02 0.13 -11.59
N TYR A 233 -10.19 -0.70 -10.99
CA TYR A 233 -10.36 -1.04 -9.59
C TYR A 233 -9.63 0.00 -8.74
N ASP A 234 -10.33 0.62 -7.80
CA ASP A 234 -9.84 1.52 -6.73
C ASP A 234 -10.76 1.32 -5.51
N HIS A 235 -10.80 0.06 -5.01
CA HIS A 235 -11.83 -0.39 -4.10
C HIS A 235 -11.27 -1.27 -2.98
N SER A 236 -11.83 -1.12 -1.78
CA SER A 236 -11.51 -1.98 -0.64
C SER A 236 -12.39 -3.22 -0.62
N PHE A 237 -11.78 -4.40 -0.57
CA PHE A 237 -12.40 -5.69 -0.33
C PHE A 237 -12.37 -5.99 1.17
N LEU A 238 -13.52 -6.30 1.76
CA LEU A 238 -13.66 -6.48 3.20
C LEU A 238 -13.31 -7.91 3.61
N LEU A 239 -12.27 -8.08 4.42
CA LEU A 239 -11.70 -9.37 4.82
C LEU A 239 -12.35 -9.97 6.07
N GLY A 240 -13.38 -9.34 6.62
CA GLY A 240 -14.08 -9.76 7.84
C GLY A 240 -14.52 -8.56 8.67
N GLU A 241 -14.97 -8.81 9.92
CA GLU A 241 -15.28 -7.74 10.84
C GLU A 241 -13.99 -7.02 11.24
N ALA A 242 -13.93 -5.74 10.90
CA ALA A 242 -12.81 -4.89 11.30
C ALA A 242 -12.80 -4.76 12.83
N PRO A 243 -11.63 -4.91 13.50
CA PRO A 243 -11.49 -4.43 14.87
C PRO A 243 -11.93 -2.97 14.94
N SER A 244 -12.68 -2.61 15.97
CA SER A 244 -13.18 -1.23 16.13
C SER A 244 -12.06 -0.23 16.40
N ASP A 245 -10.94 -0.68 16.93
CA ASP A 245 -9.80 0.16 17.29
C ASP A 245 -8.56 -0.13 16.42
N ALA A 246 -7.62 0.77 16.45
CA ALA A 246 -6.35 0.64 15.74
C ALA A 246 -5.34 -0.25 16.46
N SER A 247 -5.69 -0.79 17.65
CA SER A 247 -4.80 -1.60 18.47
C SER A 247 -4.52 -2.99 17.87
N THR A 248 -3.68 -3.77 18.53
CA THR A 248 -3.06 -5.02 18.08
C THR A 248 -3.91 -5.94 17.22
N GLY A 249 -3.32 -6.40 16.11
CA GLY A 249 -3.97 -7.20 15.10
C GLY A 249 -4.40 -8.59 15.53
N ALA A 250 -5.41 -9.10 14.81
CA ALA A 250 -5.80 -10.50 14.80
C ALA A 250 -4.70 -11.40 14.22
N ALA A 251 -4.92 -12.71 14.20
CA ALA A 251 -4.07 -13.60 13.42
C ALA A 251 -4.08 -13.19 11.93
N LEU A 252 -2.94 -13.37 11.25
CA LEU A 252 -2.86 -13.10 9.82
C LEU A 252 -3.80 -14.03 9.06
N GLN A 253 -4.61 -13.46 8.17
CA GLN A 253 -5.47 -14.19 7.24
C GLN A 253 -4.96 -14.02 5.81
N LEU A 254 -5.12 -15.04 4.97
CA LEU A 254 -4.88 -14.93 3.54
C LEU A 254 -5.91 -13.99 2.93
N ALA A 255 -5.44 -12.86 2.42
CA ALA A 255 -6.27 -11.83 1.81
C ALA A 255 -6.37 -11.99 0.29
N ALA A 256 -5.24 -12.26 -0.36
CA ALA A 256 -5.19 -12.38 -1.83
C ALA A 256 -4.04 -13.27 -2.29
N GLU A 257 -4.20 -13.78 -3.52
CA GLU A 257 -3.15 -14.42 -4.31
C GLU A 257 -3.06 -13.74 -5.67
N LEU A 258 -1.84 -13.33 -6.07
CA LEU A 258 -1.54 -12.78 -7.39
C LEU A 258 -0.57 -13.73 -8.10
N ARG A 259 -0.77 -13.98 -9.40
CA ARG A 259 0.10 -14.84 -10.21
C ARG A 259 0.47 -14.16 -11.51
N SER A 260 1.72 -14.35 -11.95
CA SER A 260 2.16 -13.93 -13.28
C SER A 260 1.39 -14.66 -14.38
N ALA A 261 1.28 -14.04 -15.56
CA ALA A 261 0.61 -14.63 -16.70
C ALA A 261 1.29 -15.91 -17.19
N ASP A 262 2.61 -16.02 -17.03
CA ASP A 262 3.39 -17.22 -17.36
C ASP A 262 3.35 -18.31 -16.28
N GLY A 263 2.69 -18.03 -15.13
CA GLY A 263 2.52 -18.96 -14.01
C GLY A 263 3.80 -19.23 -13.20
N ARG A 264 4.92 -18.56 -13.50
CA ARG A 264 6.23 -18.83 -12.88
C ARG A 264 6.41 -18.15 -11.52
N VAL A 265 5.66 -17.08 -11.27
CA VAL A 265 5.73 -16.32 -10.02
C VAL A 265 4.35 -16.19 -9.42
N SER A 266 4.25 -16.40 -8.11
CA SER A 266 3.05 -16.08 -7.35
C SER A 266 3.38 -15.37 -6.04
N LEU A 267 2.44 -14.57 -5.59
CA LEU A 267 2.49 -13.77 -4.37
C LEU A 267 1.22 -14.06 -3.57
N GLN A 268 1.36 -14.46 -2.30
CA GLN A 268 0.25 -14.49 -1.35
C GLN A 268 0.36 -13.33 -0.38
N VAL A 269 -0.74 -12.64 -0.14
CA VAL A 269 -0.82 -11.51 0.81
C VAL A 269 -1.60 -11.97 2.03
N HIS A 270 -0.92 -12.01 3.18
CA HIS A 270 -1.52 -12.29 4.48
C HIS A 270 -1.52 -11.02 5.33
N THR A 271 -2.62 -10.73 6.03
CA THR A 271 -2.72 -9.51 6.83
C THR A 271 -3.66 -9.66 8.01
N ASP A 272 -3.47 -8.83 9.04
CA ASP A 272 -4.40 -8.59 10.15
C ASP A 272 -5.24 -7.32 9.96
N GLN A 273 -5.15 -6.69 8.79
CA GLN A 273 -5.96 -5.52 8.43
C GLN A 273 -7.39 -5.94 8.03
N PRO A 274 -8.39 -5.05 8.21
CA PRO A 274 -9.79 -5.37 7.96
C PRO A 274 -10.17 -5.42 6.48
N ALA A 275 -9.34 -4.86 5.60
CA ALA A 275 -9.60 -4.82 4.17
C ALA A 275 -8.31 -4.91 3.37
N LEU A 276 -8.45 -5.35 2.13
CA LEU A 276 -7.46 -5.24 1.07
C LEU A 276 -7.98 -4.27 0.02
N HIS A 277 -7.25 -3.19 -0.21
CA HIS A 277 -7.57 -2.25 -1.27
C HIS A 277 -6.83 -2.66 -2.56
N LEU A 278 -7.61 -2.89 -3.60
CA LEU A 278 -7.10 -3.17 -4.96
C LEU A 278 -7.12 -1.88 -5.76
N TYR A 279 -5.94 -1.47 -6.24
CA TYR A 279 -5.79 -0.37 -7.18
C TYR A 279 -5.03 -0.84 -8.42
N THR A 280 -5.60 -0.60 -9.61
CA THR A 280 -5.05 -1.10 -10.88
C THR A 280 -4.11 -0.14 -11.60
N GLY A 281 -3.68 0.93 -10.95
CA GLY A 281 -2.66 1.82 -11.52
C GLY A 281 -3.14 2.65 -12.72
N GLN A 282 -4.43 3.00 -12.80
CA GLN A 282 -5.03 3.76 -13.90
C GLN A 282 -4.54 5.20 -14.05
N TYR A 283 -3.61 5.65 -13.19
CA TYR A 283 -2.97 6.97 -13.26
C TYR A 283 -1.44 6.86 -13.12
N LEU A 284 -0.86 5.73 -13.54
CA LEU A 284 0.60 5.53 -13.53
C LEU A 284 1.29 6.18 -14.74
N GLY A 285 0.53 6.46 -15.79
CA GLY A 285 1.05 7.03 -17.03
C GLY A 285 1.94 8.26 -16.80
N GLY A 286 3.12 8.23 -17.41
CA GLY A 286 4.11 9.29 -17.28
C GLY A 286 5.04 9.19 -16.06
N THR A 287 4.83 8.24 -15.15
CA THR A 287 5.79 7.96 -14.07
C THR A 287 7.05 7.31 -14.64
N GLU A 288 8.22 7.85 -14.30
CA GLU A 288 9.51 7.37 -14.79
C GLU A 288 9.83 5.96 -14.26
N LYS A 289 10.27 5.06 -15.16
CA LYS A 289 10.77 3.72 -14.83
C LYS A 289 12.25 3.76 -14.38
N ARG A 290 12.78 2.60 -13.96
CA ARG A 290 14.19 2.42 -13.60
C ARG A 290 15.15 2.71 -14.76
N ASP A 291 14.75 2.39 -16.00
CA ASP A 291 15.55 2.61 -17.20
C ASP A 291 15.45 4.04 -17.80
N GLY A 292 14.58 4.89 -17.20
CA GLY A 292 14.34 6.25 -17.64
C GLY A 292 13.23 6.38 -18.69
N SER A 293 12.64 5.29 -19.16
CA SER A 293 11.36 5.32 -19.88
C SER A 293 10.20 5.60 -18.92
N HIS A 294 8.96 5.57 -19.41
CA HIS A 294 7.79 5.88 -18.57
C HIS A 294 6.79 4.72 -18.58
N TYR A 295 6.14 4.49 -17.43
CA TYR A 295 5.03 3.55 -17.34
C TYR A 295 3.83 4.02 -18.15
N ALA A 296 3.10 3.06 -18.73
CA ALA A 296 1.72 3.27 -19.16
C ALA A 296 0.77 3.21 -17.95
N ASP A 297 -0.45 3.69 -18.12
CA ASP A 297 -1.53 3.36 -17.20
C ASP A 297 -1.71 1.85 -17.12
N LEU A 298 -2.10 1.34 -15.94
CA LEU A 298 -2.36 -0.08 -15.70
C LEU A 298 -1.11 -1.00 -15.73
N ALA A 299 0.10 -0.42 -15.68
CA ALA A 299 1.36 -1.18 -15.74
C ALA A 299 1.57 -2.13 -14.54
N GLY A 300 0.88 -1.88 -13.43
CA GLY A 300 0.97 -2.71 -12.23
C GLY A 300 -0.21 -2.49 -11.29
N VAL A 301 -0.34 -3.36 -10.30
CA VAL A 301 -1.45 -3.34 -9.34
C VAL A 301 -0.96 -3.20 -7.91
N ALA A 302 -1.61 -2.37 -7.11
CA ALA A 302 -1.37 -2.29 -5.67
C ALA A 302 -2.38 -3.15 -4.92
N LEU A 303 -1.87 -3.88 -3.91
CA LEU A 303 -2.64 -4.71 -2.99
C LEU A 303 -2.37 -4.18 -1.57
N GLU A 304 -3.14 -3.18 -1.18
CA GLU A 304 -2.90 -2.42 0.04
C GLU A 304 -3.75 -2.96 1.19
N SER A 305 -3.10 -3.57 2.17
CA SER A 305 -3.75 -3.98 3.41
C SER A 305 -3.97 -2.76 4.29
N GLN A 306 -5.24 -2.40 4.57
CA GLN A 306 -5.58 -1.16 5.28
C GLN A 306 -7.04 -1.14 5.76
N PHE A 307 -7.43 -0.09 6.48
CA PHE A 307 -8.84 0.25 6.68
C PHE A 307 -9.43 0.86 5.39
N PRO A 308 -10.73 0.65 5.13
CA PRO A 308 -11.40 1.33 4.02
C PRO A 308 -11.31 2.86 4.10
N PRO A 309 -11.44 3.57 2.97
CA PRO A 309 -11.49 5.04 2.97
C PRO A 309 -12.56 5.58 3.93
N ASP A 310 -12.29 6.75 4.51
CA ASP A 310 -13.17 7.50 5.40
C ASP A 310 -13.59 6.78 6.70
N SER A 311 -12.86 5.74 7.12
CA SER A 311 -13.14 5.02 8.38
C SER A 311 -13.16 5.92 9.63
N PRO A 312 -12.32 6.99 9.74
CA PRO A 312 -12.37 7.90 10.89
C PRO A 312 -13.70 8.63 11.06
N SER A 313 -14.40 8.98 9.98
CA SER A 313 -15.75 9.59 10.02
C SER A 313 -16.80 8.65 10.63
N HIS A 314 -16.49 7.35 10.67
CA HIS A 314 -17.32 6.30 11.25
C HIS A 314 -16.79 5.77 12.60
N GLY A 315 -15.88 6.53 13.25
CA GLY A 315 -15.29 6.16 14.53
C GLY A 315 -14.34 4.97 14.51
N ARG A 316 -13.77 4.64 13.33
CA ARG A 316 -12.83 3.54 13.14
C ARG A 316 -11.44 4.07 12.77
N ALA A 317 -10.41 3.22 12.90
CA ALA A 317 -9.02 3.57 12.57
C ALA A 317 -8.54 4.83 13.33
N ILE A 318 -8.95 4.98 14.59
CA ILE A 318 -8.53 6.05 15.50
C ILE A 318 -7.62 5.42 16.53
N LEU A 319 -6.40 5.95 16.65
CA LEU A 319 -5.46 5.57 17.71
C LEU A 319 -5.65 6.51 18.90
N LEU A 320 -5.82 5.92 20.08
CA LEU A 320 -6.00 6.66 21.33
C LEU A 320 -4.69 6.69 22.15
N PRO A 321 -4.49 7.71 23.02
CA PRO A 321 -3.40 7.71 23.97
C PRO A 321 -3.38 6.43 24.82
N GLY A 322 -2.17 5.88 25.04
CA GLY A 322 -1.99 4.63 25.78
C GLY A 322 -2.21 3.36 24.98
N GLN A 323 -2.75 3.45 23.76
CA GLN A 323 -2.81 2.34 22.83
C GLN A 323 -1.58 2.28 21.94
N THR A 324 -1.28 1.10 21.42
CA THR A 324 -0.28 0.89 20.37
C THR A 324 -0.96 0.39 19.11
N TYR A 325 -0.89 1.16 18.02
CA TYR A 325 -1.19 0.67 16.69
C TYR A 325 -0.13 -0.38 16.33
N ARG A 326 -0.57 -1.55 15.88
CA ARG A 326 0.32 -2.56 15.31
C ARG A 326 -0.43 -3.34 14.24
N ARG A 327 0.04 -3.28 13.00
CA ARG A 327 -0.53 -4.01 11.87
C ARG A 327 0.59 -4.68 11.07
N THR A 328 0.26 -5.86 10.58
CA THR A 328 1.21 -6.73 9.88
C THR A 328 0.65 -7.12 8.52
N THR A 329 1.49 -7.00 7.50
CA THR A 329 1.25 -7.60 6.19
C THR A 329 2.45 -8.48 5.84
N ARG A 330 2.18 -9.71 5.42
CA ARG A 330 3.18 -10.67 4.98
C ARG A 330 2.92 -11.02 3.52
N PHE A 331 3.98 -11.01 2.75
CA PHE A 331 4.02 -11.33 1.33
C PHE A 331 4.84 -12.60 1.14
N ASP A 332 4.17 -13.73 0.83
CA ASP A 332 4.83 -15.00 0.54
C ASP A 332 5.08 -15.11 -0.96
N LEU A 333 6.34 -15.20 -1.34
CA LEU A 333 6.79 -15.22 -2.74
C LEU A 333 7.12 -16.66 -3.15
N ARG A 334 6.62 -17.08 -4.31
CA ARG A 334 6.93 -18.41 -4.89
C ARG A 334 7.33 -18.25 -6.34
N PHE A 335 8.40 -18.95 -6.76
CA PHE A 335 9.03 -18.83 -8.08
C PHE A 335 9.84 -20.09 -8.43
#